data_6ceba3a2357ab62026fb8963c22e0bfa
#
_entry.id   6ceba3a2357ab62026fb8963c22e0bfa
#
_cell.length_a   1.000
_cell.length_b   1.000
_cell.length_c   1.000
_cell.angle_alpha   90.00
_cell.angle_beta   90.00
_cell.angle_gamma   90.00
#
_symmetry.space_group_name_H-M   'P 1'
#
loop_
_entity.id
_entity.type
_entity.pdbx_description
1 polymer ?
#
loop_
_entity_poly.entity_id
_entity_poly.type
_entity_poly.pdbx_seq_one_letter_code
_entity_poly.pdbx_strand_id
1 'polypeptide(L)'
;MASKQITNIVQPMSEAPKIATAILNFVSKIPASRELASKTPAEVARGKANQAAAKAALASGVIALPPGPIGWLTILPELIAVWKIQSQLVSDIAAIYGKRASLTQEQMIYCLFRHTAAQVFRDVVVRVGERVLVRRVSLKVMQSIAEKIGVKVTQHALGKGLSRWISVVGALGIGAYAYYDTAQVAASAIDLFERDIELEIDTKD
;
A
#
# COMPACT_ATOMS: atom_id res chain seq x y z
N MET A 1 24.32 30.12 -9.13
CA MET A 1 22.89 29.81 -8.96
C MET A 1 22.49 28.35 -9.28
N ALA A 2 23.31 27.59 -10.01
CA ALA A 2 23.03 26.18 -10.38
C ALA A 2 23.15 25.16 -9.23
N SER A 3 24.00 25.43 -8.22
CA SER A 3 24.26 24.50 -7.10
C SER A 3 23.05 24.26 -6.18
N LYS A 4 22.15 25.25 -6.02
CA LYS A 4 20.97 25.12 -5.15
C LYS A 4 19.83 24.25 -5.74
N GLN A 5 19.77 24.16 -7.07
CA GLN A 5 18.76 23.32 -7.73
C GLN A 5 19.12 21.83 -7.72
N ILE A 6 20.43 21.51 -7.79
CA ILE A 6 20.92 20.12 -7.75
C ILE A 6 20.68 19.50 -6.36
N THR A 7 20.85 20.28 -5.29
CA THR A 7 20.61 19.80 -3.91
C THR A 7 19.13 19.42 -3.67
N ASN A 8 18.19 20.14 -4.30
CA ASN A 8 16.75 19.85 -4.17
C ASN A 8 16.29 18.59 -4.94
N ILE A 9 17.04 18.16 -5.96
CA ILE A 9 16.72 16.96 -6.75
C ILE A 9 17.32 15.70 -6.10
N VAL A 10 18.46 15.82 -5.43
CA VAL A 10 19.17 14.69 -4.80
C VAL A 10 18.53 14.25 -3.49
N GLN A 11 17.94 15.17 -2.70
CA GLN A 11 17.31 14.85 -1.41
C GLN A 11 16.17 13.82 -1.50
N PRO A 12 15.27 13.88 -2.48
CA PRO A 12 14.16 12.94 -2.56
C PRO A 12 14.60 11.50 -2.89
N MET A 13 15.62 11.31 -3.69
CA MET A 13 16.14 9.97 -4.00
C MET A 13 16.80 9.30 -2.79
N SER A 14 17.31 10.07 -1.84
CA SER A 14 17.90 9.56 -0.59
C SER A 14 16.84 8.98 0.37
N GLU A 15 15.55 9.33 0.18
CA GLU A 15 14.46 8.83 1.03
C GLU A 15 13.89 7.49 0.54
N ALA A 16 14.09 7.12 -0.72
CA ALA A 16 13.59 5.86 -1.27
C ALA A 16 14.06 4.62 -0.47
N PRO A 17 15.32 4.51 -0.01
CA PRO A 17 15.76 3.40 0.84
C PRO A 17 15.06 3.37 2.21
N LYS A 18 14.79 4.53 2.82
CA LYS A 18 14.05 4.61 4.09
C LYS A 18 12.61 4.14 3.92
N ILE A 19 11.97 4.55 2.82
CA ILE A 19 10.63 4.09 2.47
C ILE A 19 10.64 2.58 2.21
N ALA A 20 11.62 2.06 1.48
CA ALA A 20 11.76 0.62 1.24
C ALA A 20 11.91 -0.17 2.54
N THR A 21 12.76 0.28 3.46
CA THR A 21 12.93 -0.32 4.78
C THR A 21 11.64 -0.26 5.59
N ALA A 22 10.93 0.86 5.55
CA ALA A 22 9.64 1.00 6.22
C ALA A 22 8.60 0.02 5.64
N ILE A 23 8.54 -0.15 4.31
CA ILE A 23 7.66 -1.11 3.65
C ILE A 23 7.98 -2.53 4.12
N LEU A 24 9.25 -2.95 4.11
CA LEU A 24 9.66 -4.30 4.53
C LEU A 24 9.30 -4.57 5.99
N ASN A 25 9.62 -3.65 6.89
CA ASN A 25 9.26 -3.76 8.31
C ASN A 25 7.75 -3.80 8.52
N PHE A 26 7.01 -3.16 7.65
CA PHE A 26 5.57 -3.08 7.72
C PHE A 26 4.91 -4.38 7.26
N VAL A 27 5.27 -4.90 6.08
CA VAL A 27 4.68 -6.14 5.54
C VAL A 27 5.18 -7.40 6.25
N SER A 28 6.31 -7.32 6.99
CA SER A 28 6.78 -8.45 7.80
C SER A 28 5.86 -8.79 8.97
N LYS A 29 4.98 -7.85 9.37
CA LYS A 29 4.03 -8.00 10.48
C LYS A 29 2.61 -7.91 9.95
N ILE A 30 2.05 -9.04 9.53
CA ILE A 30 0.65 -9.11 9.10
C ILE A 30 -0.25 -8.88 10.32
N PRO A 31 -1.14 -7.87 10.31
CA PRO A 31 -2.03 -7.59 11.43
C PRO A 31 -3.01 -8.75 11.67
N ALA A 32 -3.31 -9.02 12.92
CA ALA A 32 -4.38 -9.96 13.24
C ALA A 32 -5.74 -9.34 12.95
N SER A 33 -6.62 -10.10 12.29
CA SER A 33 -8.03 -9.70 12.09
C SER A 33 -8.93 -10.34 13.14
N ARG A 34 -9.98 -9.63 13.55
CA ARG A 34 -11.06 -10.13 14.39
C ARG A 34 -12.31 -10.49 13.57
N GLU A 35 -12.29 -10.26 12.26
CA GLU A 35 -13.39 -10.58 11.38
C GLU A 35 -13.55 -12.10 11.25
N LEU A 36 -14.79 -12.53 11.06
CA LEU A 36 -15.16 -13.92 10.81
C LEU A 36 -15.45 -14.10 9.31
N ALA A 37 -15.30 -15.33 8.84
CA ALA A 37 -15.68 -15.67 7.48
C ALA A 37 -17.19 -15.42 7.27
N SER A 38 -17.52 -14.76 6.16
CA SER A 38 -18.89 -14.38 5.83
C SER A 38 -19.48 -15.27 4.73
N LYS A 39 -20.79 -15.44 4.74
CA LYS A 39 -21.53 -16.07 3.64
C LYS A 39 -21.68 -15.13 2.43
N THR A 40 -21.60 -13.81 2.64
CA THR A 40 -21.62 -12.77 1.61
C THR A 40 -20.34 -11.92 1.67
N PRO A 41 -19.17 -12.55 1.40
CA PRO A 41 -17.87 -11.89 1.68
C PRO A 41 -17.68 -10.61 0.86
N ALA A 42 -18.11 -10.58 -0.39
CA ALA A 42 -17.98 -9.41 -1.26
C ALA A 42 -18.72 -8.17 -0.72
N GLU A 43 -19.91 -8.35 -0.17
CA GLU A 43 -20.71 -7.26 0.40
C GLU A 43 -20.08 -6.73 1.69
N VAL A 44 -19.72 -7.63 2.61
CA VAL A 44 -19.10 -7.27 3.89
C VAL A 44 -17.73 -6.59 3.65
N ALA A 45 -16.92 -7.11 2.73
CA ALA A 45 -15.64 -6.54 2.37
C ALA A 45 -15.76 -5.12 1.80
N ARG A 46 -16.76 -4.85 0.94
CA ARG A 46 -17.04 -3.49 0.43
C ARG A 46 -17.44 -2.53 1.55
N GLY A 47 -18.25 -2.96 2.50
CA GLY A 47 -18.60 -2.17 3.68
C GLY A 47 -17.36 -1.80 4.52
N LYS A 48 -16.46 -2.76 4.75
CA LYS A 48 -15.17 -2.53 5.43
C LYS A 48 -14.25 -1.61 4.64
N ALA A 49 -14.20 -1.76 3.31
CA ALA A 49 -13.44 -0.89 2.42
C ALA A 49 -13.84 0.58 2.56
N ASN A 50 -15.14 0.88 2.55
CA ASN A 50 -15.66 2.24 2.71
C ASN A 50 -15.29 2.83 4.09
N GLN A 51 -15.41 2.05 5.16
CA GLN A 51 -15.02 2.48 6.51
C GLN A 51 -13.52 2.77 6.61
N ALA A 52 -12.67 1.90 6.05
CA ALA A 52 -11.22 2.07 6.07
C ALA A 52 -10.79 3.26 5.20
N ALA A 53 -11.41 3.45 4.03
CA ALA A 53 -11.15 4.59 3.15
C ALA A 53 -11.51 5.92 3.83
N ALA A 54 -12.66 6.00 4.52
CA ALA A 54 -13.04 7.16 5.31
C ALA A 54 -12.05 7.45 6.46
N LYS A 55 -11.62 6.41 7.19
CA LYS A 55 -10.60 6.54 8.24
C LYS A 55 -9.26 7.04 7.69
N ALA A 56 -8.82 6.52 6.54
CA ALA A 56 -7.58 6.95 5.89
C ALA A 56 -7.67 8.42 5.44
N ALA A 57 -8.80 8.84 4.88
CA ALA A 57 -9.05 10.22 4.50
C ALA A 57 -8.96 11.19 5.68
N LEU A 58 -9.58 10.83 6.81
CA LEU A 58 -9.53 11.62 8.04
C LEU A 58 -8.10 11.67 8.61
N ALA A 59 -7.41 10.54 8.67
CA ALA A 59 -6.04 10.47 9.19
C ALA A 59 -5.08 11.35 8.37
N SER A 60 -5.18 11.33 7.05
CA SER A 60 -4.36 12.17 6.16
C SER A 60 -4.73 13.64 6.20
N GLY A 61 -5.99 13.99 6.40
CA GLY A 61 -6.45 15.37 6.47
C GLY A 61 -5.99 16.10 7.73
N VAL A 62 -5.85 15.41 8.87
CA VAL A 62 -5.42 16.00 10.16
C VAL A 62 -3.90 16.27 10.17
N ILE A 63 -3.11 15.46 9.46
CA ILE A 63 -1.63 15.56 9.43
C ILE A 63 -1.16 16.59 8.38
N ALA A 64 -2.04 17.06 7.52
CA ALA A 64 -1.75 18.06 6.48
C ALA A 64 -1.48 19.47 7.02
N LEU A 65 -0.72 19.58 8.12
CA LEU A 65 -0.16 20.84 8.59
C LEU A 65 0.90 21.32 7.59
N PRO A 66 1.05 22.65 7.38
CA PRO A 66 1.95 23.18 6.37
C PRO A 66 3.36 22.61 6.60
N PRO A 67 3.95 21.95 5.60
CA PRO A 67 5.30 21.43 5.74
C PRO A 67 6.26 22.62 5.81
N GLY A 68 6.91 22.77 6.95
CA GLY A 68 8.07 23.63 7.08
C GLY A 68 9.24 23.12 6.22
N PRO A 69 10.43 23.71 6.28
CA PRO A 69 11.62 23.28 5.54
C PRO A 69 12.03 21.82 5.79
N ILE A 70 11.40 21.14 6.75
CA ILE A 70 11.64 19.76 7.18
C ILE A 70 10.59 18.78 6.58
N GLY A 71 9.89 19.16 5.52
CA GLY A 71 8.69 18.48 4.99
C GLY A 71 8.79 16.96 4.73
N TRP A 72 9.99 16.39 4.62
CA TRP A 72 10.18 14.95 4.43
C TRP A 72 10.09 14.15 5.73
N LEU A 73 10.48 14.72 6.87
CA LEU A 73 10.38 14.07 8.17
C LEU A 73 8.92 13.84 8.60
N THR A 74 7.98 14.56 8.00
CA THR A 74 6.55 14.45 8.30
C THR A 74 5.80 13.49 7.38
N ILE A 75 6.29 13.25 6.15
CA ILE A 75 5.62 12.41 5.15
C ILE A 75 5.67 10.92 5.52
N LEU A 76 6.81 10.42 6.02
CA LEU A 76 6.96 8.99 6.33
C LEU A 76 6.02 8.53 7.45
N PRO A 77 5.85 9.25 8.59
CA PRO A 77 4.85 8.90 9.60
C PRO A 77 3.41 8.88 9.05
N GLU A 78 3.07 9.82 8.15
CA GLU A 78 1.76 9.87 7.51
C GLU A 78 1.53 8.63 6.63
N LEU A 79 2.47 8.28 5.77
CA LEU A 79 2.41 7.08 4.94
C LEU A 79 2.25 5.82 5.81
N ILE A 80 3.01 5.71 6.89
CA ILE A 80 2.91 4.57 7.83
C ILE A 80 1.52 4.52 8.48
N ALA A 81 0.94 5.65 8.83
CA ALA A 81 -0.41 5.69 9.41
C ALA A 81 -1.46 5.18 8.43
N VAL A 82 -1.41 5.63 7.17
CA VAL A 82 -2.31 5.14 6.10
C VAL A 82 -2.07 3.66 5.83
N TRP A 83 -0.82 3.22 5.71
CA TRP A 83 -0.50 1.80 5.49
C TRP A 83 -0.96 0.89 6.62
N LYS A 84 -0.98 1.36 7.89
CA LYS A 84 -1.56 0.62 9.00
C LYS A 84 -3.05 0.38 8.82
N ILE A 85 -3.79 1.37 8.37
CA ILE A 85 -5.23 1.24 8.08
C ILE A 85 -5.42 0.26 6.92
N GLN A 86 -4.64 0.40 5.86
CA GLN A 86 -4.74 -0.43 4.67
C GLN A 86 -4.34 -1.89 4.92
N SER A 87 -3.28 -2.15 5.68
CA SER A 87 -2.89 -3.53 6.00
C SER A 87 -3.89 -4.23 6.90
N GLN A 88 -4.48 -3.50 7.87
CA GLN A 88 -5.57 -4.05 8.67
C GLN A 88 -6.76 -4.39 7.77
N LEU A 89 -7.11 -3.51 6.83
CA LEU A 89 -8.17 -3.76 5.85
C LEU A 89 -7.90 -5.02 5.01
N VAL A 90 -6.68 -5.21 4.52
CA VAL A 90 -6.31 -6.42 3.74
C VAL A 90 -6.47 -7.68 4.60
N SER A 91 -6.03 -7.64 5.87
CA SER A 91 -6.20 -8.76 6.81
C SER A 91 -7.66 -9.04 7.13
N ASP A 92 -8.48 -7.99 7.28
CA ASP A 92 -9.91 -8.12 7.54
C ASP A 92 -10.63 -8.71 6.32
N ILE A 93 -10.29 -8.27 5.10
CA ILE A 93 -10.85 -8.84 3.87
C ILE A 93 -10.44 -10.31 3.74
N ALA A 94 -9.16 -10.66 3.96
CA ALA A 94 -8.72 -12.05 3.95
C ALA A 94 -9.50 -12.93 4.94
N ALA A 95 -9.78 -12.42 6.15
CA ALA A 95 -10.57 -13.10 7.16
C ALA A 95 -12.04 -13.28 6.73
N ILE A 96 -12.66 -12.23 6.15
CA ILE A 96 -14.04 -12.25 5.65
C ILE A 96 -14.20 -13.32 4.55
N TYR A 97 -13.19 -13.50 3.70
CA TYR A 97 -13.15 -14.57 2.69
C TYR A 97 -12.71 -15.94 3.24
N GLY A 98 -12.48 -16.07 4.56
CA GLY A 98 -12.03 -17.32 5.20
C GLY A 98 -10.56 -17.68 4.92
N LYS A 99 -9.78 -16.75 4.36
CA LYS A 99 -8.38 -16.94 3.90
C LYS A 99 -7.34 -16.33 4.84
N ARG A 100 -7.72 -16.07 6.09
CA ARG A 100 -6.85 -15.45 7.10
C ARG A 100 -5.53 -16.19 7.31
N ALA A 101 -5.56 -17.52 7.36
CA ALA A 101 -4.39 -18.36 7.62
C ALA A 101 -3.43 -18.44 6.41
N SER A 102 -3.92 -18.18 5.20
CA SER A 102 -3.15 -18.23 3.96
C SER A 102 -2.58 -16.90 3.53
N LEU A 103 -2.90 -15.78 4.22
CA LEU A 103 -2.38 -14.46 3.88
C LEU A 103 -0.87 -14.39 4.08
N THR A 104 -0.13 -14.15 2.98
CA THR A 104 1.33 -14.05 2.96
C THR A 104 1.81 -12.60 2.87
N GLN A 105 3.10 -12.38 3.13
CA GLN A 105 3.73 -11.07 2.99
C GLN A 105 3.71 -10.58 1.54
N GLU A 106 3.88 -11.47 0.58
CA GLU A 106 3.82 -11.16 -0.85
C GLU A 106 2.41 -10.72 -1.27
N GLN A 107 1.39 -11.37 -0.74
CA GLN A 107 0.00 -10.97 -0.97
C GLN A 107 -0.30 -9.61 -0.33
N MET A 108 0.22 -9.37 0.88
CA MET A 108 0.08 -8.08 1.56
C MET A 108 0.71 -6.95 0.76
N ILE A 109 1.99 -7.06 0.36
CA ILE A 109 2.66 -6.02 -0.42
C ILE A 109 2.02 -5.83 -1.81
N TYR A 110 1.53 -6.91 -2.41
CA TYR A 110 0.78 -6.85 -3.66
C TYR A 110 -0.52 -6.03 -3.51
N CYS A 111 -1.35 -6.34 -2.51
CA CYS A 111 -2.61 -5.61 -2.27
C CYS A 111 -2.35 -4.12 -2.01
N LEU A 112 -1.34 -3.80 -1.19
CA LEU A 112 -1.03 -2.43 -0.81
C LEU A 112 -0.51 -1.58 -1.99
N PHE A 113 0.26 -2.16 -2.91
CA PHE A 113 1.03 -1.37 -3.88
C PHE A 113 0.76 -1.70 -5.34
N ARG A 114 -0.12 -2.67 -5.65
CA ARG A 114 -0.47 -3.05 -7.03
C ARG A 114 -0.88 -1.83 -7.89
N HIS A 115 -1.74 -0.99 -7.36
CA HIS A 115 -2.28 0.16 -8.09
C HIS A 115 -1.23 1.25 -8.35
N THR A 116 -0.22 1.37 -7.49
CA THR A 116 0.87 2.36 -7.62
C THR A 116 2.05 1.82 -8.42
N ALA A 117 2.32 0.52 -8.34
CA ALA A 117 3.53 -0.10 -8.89
C ALA A 117 3.25 -1.44 -9.58
N ALA A 118 2.18 -1.54 -10.38
CA ALA A 118 1.76 -2.78 -11.05
C ALA A 118 2.89 -3.48 -11.81
N GLN A 119 3.78 -2.71 -12.45
CA GLN A 119 4.90 -3.26 -13.22
C GLN A 119 5.92 -4.02 -12.35
N VAL A 120 6.04 -3.65 -11.06
CA VAL A 120 6.98 -4.30 -10.13
C VAL A 120 6.55 -5.73 -9.80
N PHE A 121 5.24 -6.01 -9.90
CA PHE A 121 4.66 -7.30 -9.57
C PHE A 121 4.55 -8.25 -10.77
N ARG A 122 4.97 -7.82 -11.96
CA ARG A 122 4.82 -8.62 -13.19
C ARG A 122 5.43 -10.02 -13.08
N ASP A 123 6.57 -10.14 -12.42
CA ASP A 123 7.31 -11.38 -12.29
C ASP A 123 6.89 -12.23 -11.06
N VAL A 124 6.12 -11.63 -10.16
CA VAL A 124 5.65 -12.25 -8.91
C VAL A 124 4.21 -12.73 -9.03
N VAL A 125 3.46 -12.15 -9.97
CA VAL A 125 2.05 -12.45 -10.19
C VAL A 125 1.89 -13.25 -11.49
N VAL A 126 1.31 -14.42 -11.35
CA VAL A 126 0.97 -15.28 -12.49
C VAL A 126 -0.54 -15.33 -12.63
N ARG A 127 -1.03 -15.18 -13.84
CA ARG A 127 -2.44 -15.41 -14.16
C ARG A 127 -2.60 -16.78 -14.79
N VAL A 128 -3.46 -17.59 -14.20
CA VAL A 128 -3.85 -18.90 -14.72
C VAL A 128 -5.36 -18.86 -14.95
N GLY A 129 -5.78 -18.60 -16.19
CA GLY A 129 -7.18 -18.31 -16.50
C GLY A 129 -7.64 -17.02 -15.81
N GLU A 130 -8.72 -17.11 -15.04
CA GLU A 130 -9.23 -15.99 -14.25
C GLU A 130 -8.54 -15.82 -12.87
N ARG A 131 -7.65 -16.75 -12.51
CA ARG A 131 -7.01 -16.79 -11.19
C ARG A 131 -5.75 -15.92 -11.18
N VAL A 132 -5.54 -15.23 -10.05
CA VAL A 132 -4.35 -14.44 -9.77
C VAL A 132 -3.57 -15.13 -8.66
N LEU A 133 -2.38 -15.65 -8.99
CA LEU A 133 -1.48 -16.30 -8.05
C LEU A 133 -0.33 -15.34 -7.72
N VAL A 134 -0.12 -15.06 -6.44
CA VAL A 134 1.05 -14.32 -5.97
C VAL A 134 2.07 -15.35 -5.44
N ARG A 135 3.18 -15.50 -6.16
CA ARG A 135 4.22 -16.46 -5.79
C ARG A 135 4.99 -16.01 -4.57
N ARG A 136 5.39 -16.96 -3.73
CA ARG A 136 6.40 -16.72 -2.70
C ARG A 136 7.72 -16.37 -3.36
N VAL A 137 8.42 -15.39 -2.80
CA VAL A 137 9.69 -14.91 -3.33
C VAL A 137 10.76 -14.91 -2.26
N SER A 138 12.04 -14.96 -2.68
CA SER A 138 13.15 -14.83 -1.74
C SER A 138 13.19 -13.43 -1.11
N LEU A 139 13.83 -13.33 0.06
CA LEU A 139 14.02 -12.05 0.75
C LEU A 139 14.66 -11.00 -0.16
N LYS A 140 15.63 -11.40 -0.99
CA LYS A 140 16.31 -10.52 -1.94
C LYS A 140 15.35 -9.94 -2.99
N VAL A 141 14.43 -10.75 -3.50
CA VAL A 141 13.40 -10.30 -4.44
C VAL A 141 12.42 -9.37 -3.73
N MET A 142 12.01 -9.67 -2.50
CA MET A 142 11.14 -8.80 -1.69
C MET A 142 11.81 -7.44 -1.43
N GLN A 143 13.10 -7.41 -1.12
CA GLN A 143 13.87 -6.17 -0.99
C GLN A 143 13.87 -5.35 -2.28
N SER A 144 14.14 -5.99 -3.42
CA SER A 144 14.11 -5.32 -4.73
C SER A 144 12.72 -4.75 -5.06
N ILE A 145 11.65 -5.47 -4.71
CA ILE A 145 10.26 -4.98 -4.85
C ILE A 145 10.06 -3.73 -4.00
N ALA A 146 10.43 -3.77 -2.72
CA ALA A 146 10.28 -2.65 -1.79
C ALA A 146 11.08 -1.42 -2.24
N GLU A 147 12.30 -1.59 -2.75
CA GLU A 147 13.11 -0.50 -3.31
C GLU A 147 12.44 0.16 -4.52
N LYS A 148 11.96 -0.64 -5.47
CA LYS A 148 11.24 -0.14 -6.65
C LYS A 148 9.96 0.61 -6.27
N ILE A 149 9.21 0.10 -5.28
CA ILE A 149 8.05 0.79 -4.73
C ILE A 149 8.46 2.09 -4.05
N GLY A 150 9.53 2.07 -3.23
CA GLY A 150 10.07 3.25 -2.56
C GLY A 150 10.40 4.38 -3.54
N VAL A 151 11.03 4.06 -4.67
CA VAL A 151 11.30 5.02 -5.75
C VAL A 151 9.99 5.57 -6.33
N LYS A 152 8.99 4.72 -6.62
CA LYS A 152 7.69 5.15 -7.16
C LYS A 152 6.92 6.04 -6.19
N VAL A 153 6.87 5.67 -4.92
CA VAL A 153 6.22 6.47 -3.87
C VAL A 153 6.90 7.83 -3.75
N THR A 154 8.23 7.87 -3.76
CA THR A 154 9.01 9.11 -3.71
C THR A 154 8.71 10.00 -4.92
N GLN A 155 8.72 9.46 -6.13
CA GLN A 155 8.40 10.20 -7.35
C GLN A 155 6.96 10.76 -7.31
N HIS A 156 6.02 9.99 -6.81
CA HIS A 156 4.61 10.41 -6.70
C HIS A 156 4.42 11.53 -5.68
N ALA A 157 5.12 11.45 -4.54
CA ALA A 157 5.12 12.48 -3.51
C ALA A 157 5.74 13.79 -4.01
N LEU A 158 6.78 13.72 -4.85
CA LEU A 158 7.41 14.89 -5.47
C LEU A 158 6.51 15.59 -6.49
N GLY A 159 5.86 14.83 -7.38
CA GLY A 159 4.95 15.38 -8.39
C GLY A 159 3.78 16.18 -7.78
N LYS A 160 3.37 15.83 -6.56
CA LYS A 160 2.31 16.54 -5.81
C LYS A 160 2.83 17.71 -4.97
N GLY A 161 4.12 17.77 -4.69
CA GLY A 161 4.74 18.82 -3.86
C GLY A 161 4.76 20.21 -4.49
N LEU A 162 4.48 20.35 -5.79
CA LEU A 162 4.44 21.63 -6.48
C LEU A 162 3.10 22.38 -6.33
N SER A 163 2.06 21.75 -5.83
CA SER A 163 0.73 22.35 -5.63
C SER A 163 0.53 22.92 -4.23
N ARG A 164 1.56 23.54 -3.65
CA ARG A 164 1.61 24.03 -2.26
C ARG A 164 0.76 25.27 -1.95
N TRP A 165 0.00 25.77 -2.90
CA TRP A 165 -0.67 27.08 -2.74
C TRP A 165 -2.06 27.03 -2.14
N ILE A 166 -2.55 25.85 -1.70
CA ILE A 166 -3.95 25.71 -1.29
C ILE A 166 -4.03 24.92 0.03
N SER A 167 -3.92 25.61 1.16
CA SER A 167 -3.91 24.95 2.47
C SER A 167 -5.22 24.22 2.84
N VAL A 168 -6.38 24.70 2.43
CA VAL A 168 -7.68 24.03 2.69
C VAL A 168 -8.03 23.05 1.56
N VAL A 169 -7.87 23.46 0.31
CA VAL A 169 -8.07 22.58 -0.86
C VAL A 169 -7.00 21.48 -0.90
N GLY A 170 -5.79 21.75 -0.39
CA GLY A 170 -4.73 20.75 -0.24
C GLY A 170 -5.11 19.65 0.75
N ALA A 171 -5.65 19.98 1.92
CA ALA A 171 -6.09 19.01 2.92
C ALA A 171 -7.23 18.13 2.42
N LEU A 172 -8.22 18.71 1.73
CA LEU A 172 -9.31 17.98 1.09
C LEU A 172 -8.79 17.08 -0.03
N GLY A 173 -7.83 17.55 -0.85
CA GLY A 173 -7.19 16.77 -1.90
C GLY A 173 -6.37 15.60 -1.39
N ILE A 174 -5.65 15.76 -0.26
CA ILE A 174 -4.88 14.69 0.38
C ILE A 174 -5.83 13.64 0.97
N GLY A 175 -6.88 14.05 1.67
CA GLY A 175 -7.90 13.16 2.19
C GLY A 175 -8.63 12.39 1.09
N ALA A 176 -9.03 13.05 0.00
CA ALA A 176 -9.65 12.41 -1.15
C ALA A 176 -8.70 11.41 -1.82
N TYR A 177 -7.41 11.72 -1.90
CA TYR A 177 -6.40 10.79 -2.41
C TYR A 177 -6.24 9.56 -1.51
N ALA A 178 -6.13 9.76 -0.19
CA ALA A 178 -6.01 8.64 0.75
C ALA A 178 -7.27 7.74 0.75
N TYR A 179 -8.44 8.35 0.56
CA TYR A 179 -9.69 7.60 0.33
C TYR A 179 -9.59 6.74 -0.92
N TYR A 180 -9.26 7.35 -2.07
CA TYR A 180 -9.14 6.66 -3.35
C TYR A 180 -8.08 5.56 -3.31
N ASP A 181 -6.91 5.86 -2.77
CA ASP A 181 -5.80 4.92 -2.62
C ASP A 181 -6.21 3.69 -1.78
N THR A 182 -6.88 3.92 -0.65
CA THR A 182 -7.39 2.84 0.21
C THR A 182 -8.49 2.03 -0.48
N ALA A 183 -9.35 2.65 -1.28
CA ALA A 183 -10.34 1.94 -2.08
C ALA A 183 -9.67 1.04 -3.16
N GLN A 184 -8.57 1.46 -3.76
CA GLN A 184 -7.79 0.64 -4.70
C GLN A 184 -7.12 -0.56 -4.00
N VAL A 185 -6.61 -0.37 -2.77
CA VAL A 185 -6.10 -1.46 -1.94
C VAL A 185 -7.20 -2.48 -1.66
N ALA A 186 -8.38 -2.03 -1.26
CA ALA A 186 -9.54 -2.89 -1.03
C ALA A 186 -9.94 -3.67 -2.29
N ALA A 187 -10.02 -2.99 -3.44
CA ALA A 187 -10.33 -3.63 -4.72
C ALA A 187 -9.30 -4.72 -5.07
N SER A 188 -8.01 -4.46 -4.82
CA SER A 188 -6.94 -5.43 -5.05
C SER A 188 -7.05 -6.65 -4.13
N ALA A 189 -7.41 -6.43 -2.85
CA ALA A 189 -7.58 -7.50 -1.87
C ALA A 189 -8.84 -8.33 -2.18
N ILE A 190 -9.96 -7.69 -2.53
CA ILE A 190 -11.20 -8.38 -2.92
C ILE A 190 -10.94 -9.24 -4.16
N ASP A 191 -10.33 -8.65 -5.22
CA ASP A 191 -9.98 -9.37 -6.46
C ASP A 191 -9.09 -10.59 -6.18
N LEU A 192 -8.13 -10.44 -5.25
CA LEU A 192 -7.22 -11.51 -4.87
C LEU A 192 -7.93 -12.64 -4.11
N PHE A 193 -8.78 -12.31 -3.12
CA PHE A 193 -9.38 -13.31 -2.24
C PHE A 193 -10.72 -13.87 -2.74
N GLU A 194 -11.40 -13.18 -3.64
CA GLU A 194 -12.61 -13.67 -4.30
C GLU A 194 -12.31 -14.82 -5.27
N ARG A 195 -11.15 -14.73 -5.95
CA ARG A 195 -10.70 -15.78 -6.88
C ARG A 195 -9.99 -16.85 -6.07
N ASP A 196 -10.54 -18.05 -6.02
CA ASP A 196 -9.98 -19.17 -5.26
C ASP A 196 -8.50 -19.41 -5.59
N ILE A 197 -7.66 -19.14 -4.61
CA ILE A 197 -6.23 -19.44 -4.67
C ILE A 197 -6.03 -20.71 -3.84
N GLU A 198 -6.17 -21.88 -4.48
CA GLU A 198 -5.48 -23.06 -4.01
C GLU A 198 -3.99 -22.83 -4.27
N LEU A 199 -3.25 -22.61 -3.20
CA LEU A 199 -1.79 -22.72 -3.24
C LEU A 199 -1.49 -24.21 -3.51
N GLU A 200 -1.27 -24.57 -4.76
CA GLU A 200 -0.64 -25.83 -5.11
C GLU A 200 0.78 -25.75 -4.53
N ILE A 201 0.95 -26.38 -3.37
CA ILE A 201 2.26 -26.61 -2.78
C ILE A 201 2.90 -27.62 -3.74
N ASP A 202 3.78 -27.12 -4.61
CA ASP A 202 4.65 -27.98 -5.43
C ASP A 202 5.60 -28.69 -4.47
N THR A 203 5.13 -29.82 -3.93
CA THR A 203 5.95 -30.83 -3.28
C THR A 203 6.69 -31.59 -4.37
N LYS A 204 7.75 -30.99 -4.91
CA LYS A 204 8.80 -31.73 -5.59
C LYS A 204 10.02 -31.76 -4.70
N ASP A 205 10.24 -32.97 -4.19
CA ASP A 205 11.44 -33.51 -3.57
C ASP A 205 12.77 -33.05 -4.24
#